data_0f2ce45a049bbd81c7edc5eb90923862
#
_entry.id   0f2ce45a049bbd81c7edc5eb90923862
#
_cell.length_a   1.000
_cell.length_b   1.000
_cell.length_c   1.000
_cell.angle_alpha   90.00
_cell.angle_beta   90.00
_cell.angle_gamma   90.00
#
_symmetry.space_group_name_H-M   'P 1'
#
loop_
_entity.id
_entity.type
_entity.pdbx_description
1 polymer ?
#
loop_
_entity_poly.entity_id
_entity_poly.type
_entity_poly.pdbx_seq_one_letter_code
_entity_poly.pdbx_strand_id
1 'polypeptide(L)'
;MATASGRSSKVKTSVAIPQLGWREARPATVVLVTGPEEFLAERAITSVRQQLRAADPSLEVSDLDAASYATGQLLTLASPSLFGEPRLIRVTNLEKCTDEFIEDVVSYLSAPDADTTLVLRHGGGVRGKKILDTIRVGTGGGIEVIVDELKSDNAKFEFALAEFDAGDRRITPGAVRGLVAAFSSNGAELAAACQQLMADTSGDIDERDVDTYYGGRAEATAFRVADIAIAGRPGDALISLRNALESGADPVPMVAAFASKLRVMARVMGDRRSSGELAGAIGAAPWQIDRARRDLSGWSEGGLAAAIVAVAAADGNVKGATRDPVYALERMVNVVANYGLT
;
A
#
# COMPACT_ATOMS: atom_id res chain seq x y z
N MET A 1 10.24 2.56 -53.38
CA MET A 1 10.85 3.34 -52.30
C MET A 1 10.12 3.02 -51.02
N ALA A 2 10.72 2.18 -50.19
CA ALA A 2 10.14 1.72 -48.92
C ALA A 2 10.84 2.47 -47.79
N THR A 3 10.08 3.26 -47.03
CA THR A 3 10.59 3.99 -45.87
C THR A 3 10.57 3.06 -44.66
N ALA A 4 11.76 2.68 -44.20
CA ALA A 4 11.93 1.92 -42.97
C ALA A 4 11.66 2.81 -41.75
N SER A 5 10.58 2.50 -40.98
CA SER A 5 10.29 3.07 -39.70
C SER A 5 11.24 2.46 -38.65
N GLY A 6 12.21 3.24 -38.21
CA GLY A 6 13.13 2.86 -37.14
C GLY A 6 12.39 2.83 -35.79
N ARG A 7 12.13 1.62 -35.25
CA ARG A 7 11.76 1.44 -33.85
C ARG A 7 12.94 1.77 -32.96
N SER A 8 12.88 2.92 -32.28
CA SER A 8 13.79 3.24 -31.17
C SER A 8 13.53 2.25 -30.03
N SER A 9 14.40 1.26 -29.87
CA SER A 9 14.44 0.41 -28.70
C SER A 9 14.91 1.26 -27.51
N LYS A 10 14.01 1.50 -26.54
CA LYS A 10 14.42 2.01 -25.23
C LYS A 10 15.42 1.02 -24.63
N VAL A 11 16.68 1.40 -24.59
CA VAL A 11 17.73 0.68 -23.86
C VAL A 11 17.28 0.68 -22.38
N LYS A 12 16.91 -0.49 -21.86
CA LYS A 12 16.77 -0.71 -20.44
C LYS A 12 18.16 -0.56 -19.84
N THR A 13 18.43 0.54 -19.13
CA THR A 13 19.65 0.71 -18.35
C THR A 13 19.70 -0.45 -17.34
N SER A 14 20.68 -1.35 -17.49
CA SER A 14 20.87 -2.43 -16.52
C SER A 14 21.31 -1.80 -15.20
N VAL A 15 20.58 -2.05 -14.14
CA VAL A 15 20.95 -1.63 -12.79
C VAL A 15 22.14 -2.46 -12.36
N ALA A 16 23.28 -1.83 -12.06
CA ALA A 16 24.50 -2.53 -11.65
C ALA A 16 24.56 -2.83 -10.15
N ILE A 17 23.73 -2.14 -9.34
CA ILE A 17 23.61 -2.36 -7.89
C ILE A 17 22.48 -3.33 -7.55
N PRO A 18 22.56 -4.06 -6.41
CA PRO A 18 21.48 -4.91 -5.92
C PRO A 18 20.20 -4.10 -5.68
N GLN A 19 19.06 -4.65 -6.13
CA GLN A 19 17.73 -4.16 -5.80
C GLN A 19 17.10 -5.09 -4.75
N LEU A 20 16.63 -4.51 -3.66
CA LEU A 20 16.13 -5.22 -2.49
C LEU A 20 14.72 -4.75 -2.15
N GLY A 21 13.92 -5.61 -1.54
CA GLY A 21 12.68 -5.21 -0.87
C GLY A 21 12.97 -4.46 0.44
N TRP A 22 11.99 -3.72 0.96
CA TRP A 22 12.17 -2.93 2.17
C TRP A 22 12.56 -3.77 3.43
N ARG A 23 12.11 -5.04 3.50
CA ARG A 23 12.49 -5.96 4.59
C ARG A 23 13.95 -6.44 4.52
N GLU A 24 14.53 -6.38 3.34
CA GLU A 24 15.93 -6.80 3.09
C GLU A 24 16.91 -5.63 3.18
N ALA A 25 16.41 -4.43 3.55
CA ALA A 25 17.21 -3.24 3.71
C ALA A 25 18.36 -3.47 4.72
N ARG A 26 19.57 -3.15 4.31
CA ARG A 26 20.79 -3.34 5.09
C ARG A 26 21.79 -2.19 4.87
N PRO A 27 22.76 -2.01 5.77
CA PRO A 27 23.81 -1.03 5.58
C PRO A 27 24.62 -1.25 4.29
N ALA A 28 24.93 -0.15 3.63
CA ALA A 28 25.86 -0.04 2.51
C ALA A 28 26.39 1.40 2.51
N THR A 29 27.49 1.66 1.80
CA THR A 29 28.03 3.03 1.67
C THR A 29 26.96 4.00 1.17
N VAL A 30 26.11 3.56 0.21
CA VAL A 30 24.98 4.32 -0.29
C VAL A 30 23.73 3.43 -0.29
N VAL A 31 22.65 3.88 0.36
CA VAL A 31 21.35 3.21 0.35
C VAL A 31 20.34 4.14 -0.34
N LEU A 32 19.95 3.79 -1.55
CA LEU A 32 18.94 4.51 -2.29
C LEU A 32 17.56 3.88 -2.02
N VAL A 33 16.64 4.64 -1.40
CA VAL A 33 15.28 4.17 -1.12
C VAL A 33 14.32 4.84 -2.09
N THR A 34 13.71 4.07 -2.99
CA THR A 34 12.85 4.59 -4.08
C THR A 34 11.45 4.01 -4.05
N GLY A 35 10.47 4.85 -4.31
CA GLY A 35 9.07 4.45 -4.45
C GLY A 35 8.11 5.36 -3.68
N PRO A 36 6.80 5.26 -3.93
CA PRO A 36 5.82 6.19 -3.37
C PRO A 36 5.40 5.88 -1.92
N GLU A 37 5.64 4.66 -1.40
CA GLU A 37 5.17 4.25 -0.09
C GLU A 37 6.10 4.78 1.02
N GLU A 38 5.70 5.89 1.63
CA GLU A 38 6.50 6.57 2.64
C GLU A 38 6.68 5.74 3.91
N PHE A 39 5.62 5.08 4.36
CA PHE A 39 5.65 4.23 5.55
C PHE A 39 6.67 3.08 5.43
N LEU A 40 6.71 2.40 4.28
CA LEU A 40 7.69 1.31 4.05
C LEU A 40 9.11 1.86 3.88
N ALA A 41 9.25 3.06 3.30
CA ALA A 41 10.54 3.72 3.20
C ALA A 41 11.12 4.04 4.58
N GLU A 42 10.32 4.62 5.47
CA GLU A 42 10.74 4.92 6.84
C GLU A 42 11.09 3.65 7.63
N ARG A 43 10.37 2.54 7.42
CA ARG A 43 10.72 1.25 8.01
C ARG A 43 12.08 0.74 7.52
N ALA A 44 12.34 0.82 6.21
CA ALA A 44 13.63 0.44 5.63
C ALA A 44 14.77 1.28 6.19
N ILE A 45 14.61 2.60 6.24
CA ILE A 45 15.60 3.55 6.78
C ILE A 45 15.84 3.29 8.28
N THR A 46 14.78 3.05 9.02
CA THR A 46 14.86 2.71 10.45
C THR A 46 15.62 1.40 10.68
N SER A 47 15.36 0.38 9.84
CA SER A 47 16.08 -0.90 9.90
C SER A 47 17.58 -0.71 9.64
N VAL A 48 17.96 0.05 8.61
CA VAL A 48 19.38 0.36 8.34
C VAL A 48 20.03 1.07 9.53
N ARG A 49 19.36 2.09 10.10
CA ARG A 49 19.86 2.79 11.29
C ARG A 49 20.04 1.89 12.49
N GLN A 50 19.08 0.98 12.74
CA GLN A 50 19.17 0.04 13.87
C GLN A 50 20.32 -0.95 13.70
N GLN A 51 20.55 -1.46 12.49
CA GLN A 51 21.66 -2.36 12.18
C GLN A 51 23.01 -1.65 12.37
N LEU A 52 23.14 -0.40 11.88
CA LEU A 52 24.36 0.41 12.07
C LEU A 52 24.61 0.67 13.57
N ARG A 53 23.57 1.06 14.32
CA ARG A 53 23.68 1.35 15.76
C ARG A 53 23.95 0.08 16.60
N ALA A 54 23.51 -1.09 16.13
CA ALA A 54 23.84 -2.37 16.76
C ALA A 54 25.30 -2.76 16.52
N ALA A 55 25.87 -2.40 15.36
CA ALA A 55 27.27 -2.60 15.05
C ALA A 55 28.18 -1.62 15.80
N ASP A 56 27.77 -0.35 15.91
CA ASP A 56 28.47 0.68 16.65
C ASP A 56 27.48 1.64 17.34
N PRO A 57 27.38 1.61 18.70
CA PRO A 57 26.49 2.51 19.43
C PRO A 57 26.88 4.01 19.36
N SER A 58 28.12 4.34 18.97
CA SER A 58 28.57 5.73 18.81
C SER A 58 28.08 6.39 17.53
N LEU A 59 27.30 5.67 16.69
CA LEU A 59 26.77 6.15 15.40
C LEU A 59 26.18 7.56 15.50
N GLU A 60 26.79 8.50 14.80
CA GLU A 60 26.25 9.85 14.59
C GLU A 60 25.19 9.82 13.47
N VAL A 61 24.03 10.44 13.73
CA VAL A 61 22.93 10.52 12.75
C VAL A 61 22.64 11.98 12.42
N SER A 62 22.69 12.31 11.13
CA SER A 62 22.38 13.64 10.62
C SER A 62 21.25 13.57 9.59
N ASP A 63 20.35 14.54 9.64
CA ASP A 63 19.27 14.71 8.67
C ASP A 63 19.57 15.86 7.71
N LEU A 64 19.27 15.67 6.43
CA LEU A 64 19.47 16.66 5.38
C LEU A 64 18.24 16.68 4.48
N ASP A 65 17.72 17.88 4.23
CA ASP A 65 16.65 18.07 3.27
C ASP A 65 17.22 18.56 1.92
N ALA A 66 17.09 17.73 0.89
CA ALA A 66 17.58 18.05 -0.44
C ALA A 66 16.85 19.21 -1.11
N ALA A 67 15.61 19.53 -0.67
CA ALA A 67 14.83 20.65 -1.19
C ALA A 67 15.28 22.01 -0.67
N SER A 68 15.94 22.06 0.50
CA SER A 68 16.45 23.28 1.15
C SER A 68 17.97 23.25 1.37
N TYR A 69 18.68 22.54 0.49
CA TYR A 69 20.12 22.29 0.60
C TYR A 69 20.96 23.54 0.43
N ALA A 70 21.97 23.71 1.30
CA ALA A 70 23.02 24.70 1.16
C ALA A 70 24.31 24.03 0.62
N THR A 71 24.97 24.68 -0.35
CA THR A 71 26.20 24.20 -0.97
C THR A 71 27.25 23.78 0.04
N GLY A 72 27.86 22.61 -0.11
CA GLY A 72 28.88 22.05 0.78
C GLY A 72 28.37 21.42 2.07
N GLN A 73 27.07 21.50 2.39
CA GLN A 73 26.51 20.93 3.61
C GLN A 73 26.72 19.41 3.69
N LEU A 74 26.49 18.67 2.60
CA LEU A 74 26.74 17.23 2.55
C LEU A 74 28.21 16.91 2.84
N LEU A 75 29.12 17.61 2.20
CA LEU A 75 30.57 17.38 2.35
C LEU A 75 31.02 17.68 3.79
N THR A 76 30.43 18.67 4.44
CA THR A 76 30.69 18.97 5.85
C THR A 76 30.22 17.84 6.76
N LEU A 77 28.99 17.33 6.55
CA LEU A 77 28.42 16.22 7.34
C LEU A 77 29.17 14.90 7.09
N ALA A 78 29.66 14.67 5.89
CA ALA A 78 30.40 13.48 5.50
C ALA A 78 31.91 13.57 5.79
N SER A 79 32.39 14.66 6.35
CA SER A 79 33.81 14.77 6.73
C SER A 79 34.18 13.74 7.80
N PRO A 80 35.36 13.09 7.75
CA PRO A 80 35.76 12.10 8.74
C PRO A 80 35.64 12.60 10.17
N SER A 81 35.17 11.73 11.08
CA SER A 81 35.12 12.07 12.51
C SER A 81 36.53 12.12 13.11
N LEU A 82 36.75 13.03 14.04
CA LEU A 82 38.01 13.12 14.77
C LEU A 82 38.22 11.92 15.73
N PHE A 83 37.15 11.27 16.13
CA PHE A 83 37.15 10.16 17.07
C PHE A 83 36.84 8.79 16.40
N GLY A 84 36.62 8.80 15.08
CA GLY A 84 36.35 7.60 14.31
C GLY A 84 34.92 7.05 14.43
N GLU A 85 33.96 7.88 14.90
CA GLU A 85 32.55 7.46 14.97
C GLU A 85 31.98 7.32 13.54
N PRO A 86 31.25 6.22 13.28
CA PRO A 86 30.54 6.05 12.01
C PRO A 86 29.38 7.06 11.88
N ARG A 87 29.05 7.41 10.66
CA ARG A 87 28.02 8.41 10.35
C ARG A 87 26.91 7.84 9.48
N LEU A 88 25.70 8.23 9.80
CA LEU A 88 24.52 8.02 8.97
C LEU A 88 23.94 9.37 8.57
N ILE A 89 24.00 9.69 7.28
CA ILE A 89 23.37 10.88 6.72
C ILE A 89 22.08 10.45 6.02
N ARG A 90 20.93 10.91 6.53
CA ARG A 90 19.62 10.64 5.93
C ARG A 90 19.18 11.84 5.11
N VAL A 91 18.96 11.64 3.82
CA VAL A 91 18.51 12.69 2.89
C VAL A 91 17.08 12.45 2.49
N THR A 92 16.23 13.44 2.73
CA THR A 92 14.81 13.46 2.35
C THR A 92 14.57 14.35 1.14
N ASN A 93 13.37 14.27 0.53
CA ASN A 93 12.91 15.12 -0.56
C ASN A 93 13.83 15.14 -1.80
N LEU A 94 14.47 14.00 -2.13
CA LEU A 94 15.38 13.92 -3.28
C LEU A 94 14.68 14.29 -4.60
N GLU A 95 13.38 14.02 -4.72
CA GLU A 95 12.54 14.40 -5.86
C GLU A 95 12.26 15.91 -5.96
N LYS A 96 12.75 16.70 -5.01
CA LYS A 96 12.65 18.17 -4.98
C LYS A 96 14.02 18.84 -4.80
N CYS A 97 15.10 18.09 -4.95
CA CYS A 97 16.47 18.54 -4.68
C CYS A 97 16.88 19.78 -5.50
N THR A 98 17.78 20.59 -4.94
CA THR A 98 18.39 21.74 -5.63
C THR A 98 19.45 21.27 -6.63
N ASP A 99 19.92 22.17 -7.52
CA ASP A 99 20.99 21.84 -8.47
C ASP A 99 22.32 21.67 -7.74
N GLU A 100 22.58 22.48 -6.74
CA GLU A 100 23.75 22.41 -5.86
C GLU A 100 23.83 21.06 -5.15
N PHE A 101 22.69 20.54 -4.68
CA PHE A 101 22.64 19.20 -4.10
C PHE A 101 23.02 18.11 -5.11
N ILE A 102 22.53 18.21 -6.35
CA ILE A 102 22.87 17.23 -7.41
C ILE A 102 24.37 17.24 -7.67
N GLU A 103 25.01 18.41 -7.73
CA GLU A 103 26.44 18.55 -8.00
C GLU A 103 27.28 17.96 -6.85
N ASP A 104 26.96 18.32 -5.61
CA ASP A 104 27.68 17.88 -4.42
C ASP A 104 27.54 16.36 -4.21
N VAL A 105 26.33 15.79 -4.37
CA VAL A 105 26.11 14.34 -4.23
C VAL A 105 26.85 13.57 -5.32
N VAL A 106 26.78 13.99 -6.58
CA VAL A 106 27.50 13.31 -7.69
C VAL A 106 29.00 13.37 -7.46
N SER A 107 29.54 14.47 -6.96
CA SER A 107 30.94 14.61 -6.56
C SER A 107 31.29 13.66 -5.42
N TYR A 108 30.50 13.62 -4.35
CA TYR A 108 30.68 12.74 -3.20
C TYR A 108 30.67 11.25 -3.59
N LEU A 109 29.73 10.85 -4.46
CA LEU A 109 29.61 9.46 -4.91
C LEU A 109 30.86 8.93 -5.65
N SER A 110 31.71 9.82 -6.16
CA SER A 110 32.94 9.39 -6.83
C SER A 110 34.03 8.88 -5.87
N ALA A 111 33.99 9.31 -4.60
CA ALA A 111 34.93 8.89 -3.55
C ALA A 111 34.22 9.01 -2.19
N PRO A 112 33.23 8.16 -1.89
CA PRO A 112 32.48 8.22 -0.64
C PRO A 112 33.38 7.79 0.53
N ASP A 113 33.14 8.41 1.69
CA ASP A 113 33.82 8.04 2.92
C ASP A 113 33.36 6.65 3.39
N ALA A 114 34.31 5.82 3.85
CA ALA A 114 34.04 4.43 4.21
C ALA A 114 33.24 4.29 5.52
N ASP A 115 33.37 5.25 6.45
CA ASP A 115 32.70 5.25 7.74
C ASP A 115 31.36 6.01 7.69
N THR A 116 30.97 6.50 6.49
CA THR A 116 29.72 7.21 6.27
C THR A 116 28.74 6.38 5.45
N THR A 117 27.57 6.13 6.00
CA THR A 117 26.42 5.59 5.25
C THR A 117 25.51 6.74 4.80
N LEU A 118 25.36 6.89 3.48
CA LEU A 118 24.45 7.88 2.90
C LEU A 118 23.13 7.22 2.49
N VAL A 119 22.03 7.59 3.12
CA VAL A 119 20.66 7.12 2.78
C VAL A 119 19.93 8.22 2.03
N LEU A 120 19.49 7.94 0.82
CA LEU A 120 18.81 8.88 -0.08
C LEU A 120 17.37 8.41 -0.32
N ARG A 121 16.37 9.21 0.12
CA ARG A 121 14.96 8.91 -0.07
C ARG A 121 14.39 9.67 -1.27
N HIS A 122 13.86 8.90 -2.25
CA HIS A 122 13.21 9.44 -3.45
C HIS A 122 11.78 8.94 -3.58
N GLY A 123 10.80 9.85 -3.39
CA GLY A 123 9.37 9.52 -3.38
C GLY A 123 8.76 9.23 -4.76
N GLY A 124 9.44 9.59 -5.84
CA GLY A 124 8.98 9.45 -7.21
C GLY A 124 9.19 10.74 -8.03
N GLY A 125 8.91 10.68 -9.31
CA GLY A 125 9.11 11.83 -10.22
C GLY A 125 10.43 11.78 -10.99
N VAL A 126 10.76 12.89 -11.68
CA VAL A 126 11.91 12.96 -12.62
C VAL A 126 13.09 13.76 -12.07
N ARG A 127 12.87 14.63 -11.08
CA ARG A 127 13.94 15.42 -10.46
C ARG A 127 14.88 14.48 -9.70
N GLY A 128 16.17 14.77 -9.64
CA GLY A 128 17.17 13.90 -9.03
C GLY A 128 17.59 12.69 -9.89
N LYS A 129 17.04 12.53 -11.10
CA LYS A 129 17.35 11.39 -11.99
C LYS A 129 18.84 11.18 -12.20
N LYS A 130 19.64 12.24 -12.32
CA LYS A 130 21.10 12.16 -12.47
C LYS A 130 21.75 11.43 -11.29
N ILE A 131 21.29 11.68 -10.07
CA ILE A 131 21.76 10.99 -8.85
C ILE A 131 21.39 9.50 -8.90
N LEU A 132 20.12 9.20 -9.20
CA LEU A 132 19.64 7.83 -9.29
C LEU A 132 20.43 7.03 -10.33
N ASP A 133 20.62 7.59 -11.53
CA ASP A 133 21.35 6.93 -12.61
C ASP A 133 22.83 6.72 -12.23
N THR A 134 23.46 7.69 -11.54
CA THR A 134 24.85 7.58 -11.04
C THR A 134 24.99 6.44 -10.03
N ILE A 135 24.08 6.32 -9.09
CA ILE A 135 24.09 5.24 -8.07
C ILE A 135 23.85 3.89 -8.76
N ARG A 136 22.84 3.81 -9.64
CA ARG A 136 22.44 2.56 -10.30
C ARG A 136 23.51 1.94 -11.20
N VAL A 137 24.42 2.74 -11.74
CA VAL A 137 25.58 2.20 -12.48
C VAL A 137 26.71 1.70 -11.56
N GLY A 138 26.51 1.74 -10.24
CA GLY A 138 27.46 1.21 -9.25
C GLY A 138 28.41 2.23 -8.66
N THR A 139 28.30 3.50 -9.01
CA THR A 139 29.14 4.54 -8.43
C THR A 139 28.81 4.71 -6.94
N GLY A 140 29.81 4.63 -6.07
CA GLY A 140 29.67 4.73 -4.63
C GLY A 140 29.35 3.42 -3.89
N GLY A 141 29.22 2.26 -4.59
CA GLY A 141 29.09 0.95 -3.93
C GLY A 141 27.79 0.76 -3.16
N GLY A 142 26.64 1.15 -3.73
CA GLY A 142 25.35 1.20 -3.07
C GLY A 142 24.42 0.00 -3.27
N ILE A 143 23.27 0.09 -2.66
CA ILE A 143 22.08 -0.77 -2.89
C ILE A 143 20.88 0.12 -3.19
N GLU A 144 19.87 -0.41 -3.89
CA GLU A 144 18.58 0.23 -4.07
C GLU A 144 17.48 -0.56 -3.34
N VAL A 145 16.77 0.09 -2.44
CA VAL A 145 15.60 -0.47 -1.74
C VAL A 145 14.34 0.06 -2.40
N ILE A 146 13.54 -0.85 -2.96
CA ILE A 146 12.30 -0.51 -3.66
C ILE A 146 11.13 -0.62 -2.69
N VAL A 147 10.32 0.44 -2.62
CA VAL A 147 9.16 0.54 -1.75
C VAL A 147 7.90 0.82 -2.58
N ASP A 148 7.31 -0.25 -3.08
CA ASP A 148 6.07 -0.18 -3.85
C ASP A 148 4.87 0.08 -2.95
N GLU A 149 3.89 0.81 -3.48
CA GLU A 149 2.64 1.08 -2.79
C GLU A 149 1.78 -0.19 -2.66
N LEU A 150 1.19 -0.39 -1.49
CA LEU A 150 0.26 -1.48 -1.20
C LEU A 150 -1.12 -1.23 -1.85
N LYS A 151 -1.18 -1.16 -3.19
CA LYS A 151 -2.38 -0.75 -3.95
C LYS A 151 -3.52 -1.75 -3.92
N SER A 152 -3.21 -3.04 -3.91
CA SER A 152 -4.21 -4.09 -4.00
C SER A 152 -4.47 -4.76 -2.65
N ASP A 153 -5.68 -5.26 -2.45
CA ASP A 153 -6.00 -6.04 -1.26
C ASP A 153 -5.13 -7.30 -1.15
N ASN A 154 -4.65 -7.84 -2.28
CA ASN A 154 -3.69 -8.94 -2.25
C ASN A 154 -2.32 -8.49 -1.69
N ALA A 155 -1.81 -7.32 -2.11
CA ALA A 155 -0.55 -6.79 -1.58
C ALA A 155 -0.67 -6.50 -0.07
N LYS A 156 -1.82 -5.97 0.38
CA LYS A 156 -2.11 -5.76 1.80
C LYS A 156 -2.25 -7.08 2.57
N PHE A 157 -2.87 -8.09 1.95
CA PHE A 157 -3.00 -9.42 2.54
C PHE A 157 -1.64 -10.07 2.76
N GLU A 158 -0.80 -10.10 1.72
CA GLU A 158 0.57 -10.63 1.81
C GLU A 158 1.42 -9.83 2.80
N PHE A 159 1.26 -8.51 2.81
CA PHE A 159 1.94 -7.64 3.77
C PHE A 159 1.54 -7.99 5.21
N ALA A 160 0.24 -8.06 5.51
CA ALA A 160 -0.25 -8.38 6.85
C ALA A 160 0.19 -9.79 7.29
N LEU A 161 0.07 -10.79 6.42
CA LEU A 161 0.52 -12.15 6.70
C LEU A 161 2.00 -12.16 7.10
N ALA A 162 2.84 -11.48 6.31
CA ALA A 162 4.27 -11.39 6.58
C ALA A 162 4.62 -10.55 7.84
N GLU A 163 3.74 -9.67 8.34
CA GLU A 163 3.92 -9.02 9.65
C GLU A 163 3.75 -10.02 10.80
N PHE A 164 2.74 -10.90 10.72
CA PHE A 164 2.53 -11.95 11.73
C PHE A 164 3.63 -13.00 11.68
N ASP A 165 4.07 -13.42 10.50
CA ASP A 165 5.20 -14.35 10.34
C ASP A 165 6.49 -13.78 10.95
N ALA A 166 6.78 -12.49 10.73
CA ALA A 166 7.94 -11.81 11.31
C ALA A 166 7.85 -11.68 12.84
N GLY A 167 6.63 -11.64 13.39
CA GLY A 167 6.36 -11.63 14.83
C GLY A 167 6.26 -13.03 15.46
N ASP A 168 6.53 -14.11 14.71
CA ASP A 168 6.35 -15.50 15.12
C ASP A 168 4.94 -15.78 15.69
N ARG A 169 3.92 -15.19 15.06
CA ARG A 169 2.51 -15.32 15.44
C ARG A 169 1.68 -15.92 14.31
N ARG A 170 0.78 -16.81 14.66
CA ARG A 170 -0.15 -17.41 13.72
C ARG A 170 -1.44 -16.60 13.63
N ILE A 171 -1.94 -16.45 12.40
CA ILE A 171 -3.20 -15.79 12.11
C ILE A 171 -3.96 -16.56 11.03
N THR A 172 -5.28 -16.67 11.13
CA THR A 172 -6.09 -17.32 10.12
C THR A 172 -6.19 -16.43 8.86
N PRO A 173 -6.29 -17.03 7.66
CA PRO A 173 -6.52 -16.26 6.44
C PRO A 173 -7.82 -15.42 6.48
N GLY A 174 -8.81 -15.83 7.27
CA GLY A 174 -10.04 -15.08 7.50
C GLY A 174 -9.81 -13.82 8.31
N ALA A 175 -9.03 -13.91 9.39
CA ALA A 175 -8.63 -12.77 10.20
C ALA A 175 -7.81 -11.74 9.40
N VAL A 176 -6.85 -12.21 8.58
CA VAL A 176 -6.10 -11.31 7.67
C VAL A 176 -7.03 -10.56 6.72
N ARG A 177 -8.04 -11.25 6.15
CA ARG A 177 -9.04 -10.59 5.30
C ARG A 177 -9.86 -9.56 6.06
N GLY A 178 -10.20 -9.85 7.32
CA GLY A 178 -10.87 -8.90 8.22
C GLY A 178 -10.05 -7.64 8.44
N LEU A 179 -8.75 -7.79 8.73
CA LEU A 179 -7.82 -6.66 8.87
C LEU A 179 -7.71 -5.83 7.57
N VAL A 180 -7.53 -6.48 6.43
CA VAL A 180 -7.45 -5.78 5.12
C VAL A 180 -8.75 -5.02 4.84
N ALA A 181 -9.91 -5.59 5.18
CA ALA A 181 -11.20 -4.91 5.04
C ALA A 181 -11.34 -3.71 6.00
N ALA A 182 -10.82 -3.83 7.23
CA ALA A 182 -10.88 -2.76 8.24
C ALA A 182 -9.90 -1.61 7.97
N PHE A 183 -8.83 -1.85 7.20
CA PHE A 183 -7.75 -0.89 6.95
C PHE A 183 -7.42 -0.80 5.45
N SER A 184 -8.46 -0.76 4.61
CA SER A 184 -8.31 -0.80 3.15
C SER A 184 -7.61 0.43 2.57
N SER A 185 -7.65 1.57 3.25
CA SER A 185 -7.15 2.85 2.77
C SER A 185 -5.73 3.19 3.23
N ASN A 186 -5.20 2.55 4.31
CA ASN A 186 -3.96 2.98 4.95
C ASN A 186 -3.07 1.80 5.38
N GLY A 187 -1.93 1.62 4.70
CA GLY A 187 -0.95 0.57 5.00
C GLY A 187 -0.27 0.73 6.37
N ALA A 188 -0.05 1.95 6.83
CA ALA A 188 0.54 2.21 8.14
C ALA A 188 -0.42 1.82 9.28
N GLU A 189 -1.72 2.13 9.13
CA GLU A 189 -2.73 1.69 10.09
C GLU A 189 -2.88 0.17 10.10
N LEU A 190 -2.83 -0.48 8.93
CA LEU A 190 -2.83 -1.93 8.83
C LEU A 190 -1.66 -2.55 9.60
N ALA A 191 -0.46 -2.01 9.45
CA ALA A 191 0.72 -2.47 10.17
C ALA A 191 0.59 -2.27 11.69
N ALA A 192 0.11 -1.10 12.12
CA ALA A 192 -0.13 -0.83 13.54
C ALA A 192 -1.18 -1.79 14.13
N ALA A 193 -2.23 -2.11 13.38
CA ALA A 193 -3.25 -3.07 13.79
C ALA A 193 -2.68 -4.50 13.92
N CYS A 194 -1.81 -4.93 13.00
CA CYS A 194 -1.13 -6.21 13.11
C CYS A 194 -0.28 -6.26 14.39
N GLN A 195 0.50 -5.22 14.66
CA GLN A 195 1.34 -5.14 15.87
C GLN A 195 0.49 -5.14 17.15
N GLN A 196 -0.61 -4.39 17.17
CA GLN A 196 -1.52 -4.35 18.31
C GLN A 196 -2.14 -5.73 18.60
N LEU A 197 -2.66 -6.42 17.57
CA LEU A 197 -3.20 -7.77 17.77
C LEU A 197 -2.16 -8.74 18.29
N MET A 198 -0.92 -8.70 17.79
CA MET A 198 0.16 -9.54 18.29
C MET A 198 0.51 -9.26 19.76
N ALA A 199 0.41 -8.00 20.19
CA ALA A 199 0.72 -7.61 21.57
C ALA A 199 -0.43 -7.95 22.54
N ASP A 200 -1.67 -7.76 22.11
CA ASP A 200 -2.85 -7.81 22.99
C ASP A 200 -3.54 -9.18 23.04
N THR A 201 -3.19 -10.09 22.12
CA THR A 201 -3.77 -11.43 22.06
C THR A 201 -2.75 -12.52 22.39
N SER A 202 -3.23 -13.67 22.87
CA SER A 202 -2.43 -14.87 23.12
C SER A 202 -2.91 -16.03 22.23
N GLY A 203 -1.98 -16.87 21.74
CA GLY A 203 -2.30 -18.00 20.87
C GLY A 203 -2.51 -17.61 19.41
N ASP A 204 -3.20 -18.46 18.66
CA ASP A 204 -3.52 -18.23 17.25
C ASP A 204 -4.64 -17.17 17.13
N ILE A 205 -4.48 -16.24 16.20
CA ILE A 205 -5.40 -15.11 16.00
C ILE A 205 -6.46 -15.50 14.97
N ASP A 206 -7.71 -15.39 15.31
CA ASP A 206 -8.84 -15.71 14.46
C ASP A 206 -9.72 -14.48 14.12
N GLU A 207 -10.80 -14.72 13.38
CA GLU A 207 -11.75 -13.69 12.96
C GLU A 207 -12.44 -12.98 14.13
N ARG A 208 -12.60 -13.66 15.27
CA ARG A 208 -13.26 -13.10 16.46
C ARG A 208 -12.37 -12.06 17.13
N ASP A 209 -11.06 -12.29 17.14
CA ASP A 209 -10.09 -11.32 17.65
C ASP A 209 -10.18 -10.04 16.82
N VAL A 210 -10.14 -10.15 15.50
CA VAL A 210 -10.26 -9.00 14.60
C VAL A 210 -11.62 -8.28 14.78
N ASP A 211 -12.72 -9.01 14.89
CA ASP A 211 -14.04 -8.44 15.14
C ASP A 211 -14.10 -7.72 16.50
N THR A 212 -13.46 -8.25 17.53
CA THR A 212 -13.43 -7.65 18.86
C THR A 212 -12.71 -6.30 18.86
N TYR A 213 -11.54 -6.22 18.20
CA TYR A 213 -10.74 -5.00 18.18
C TYR A 213 -11.16 -4.01 17.10
N TYR A 214 -11.62 -4.49 15.93
CA TYR A 214 -11.80 -3.66 14.74
C TYR A 214 -13.15 -3.82 14.05
N GLY A 215 -14.06 -4.66 14.55
CA GLY A 215 -15.38 -4.90 13.95
C GLY A 215 -16.31 -3.67 13.91
N GLY A 216 -16.00 -2.66 14.72
CA GLY A 216 -16.70 -1.37 14.75
C GLY A 216 -16.17 -0.33 13.76
N ARG A 217 -15.09 -0.60 13.04
CA ARG A 217 -14.57 0.37 12.02
C ARG A 217 -15.56 0.51 10.87
N ALA A 218 -15.72 1.75 10.41
CA ALA A 218 -16.68 2.09 9.35
C ALA A 218 -16.50 1.25 8.08
N GLU A 219 -15.24 0.97 7.70
CA GLU A 219 -14.90 0.18 6.52
C GLU A 219 -15.29 -1.29 6.67
N ALA A 220 -14.93 -1.94 7.81
CA ALA A 220 -15.34 -3.32 8.11
C ALA A 220 -16.84 -3.47 8.16
N THR A 221 -17.53 -2.49 8.76
CA THR A 221 -19.00 -2.45 8.84
C THR A 221 -19.62 -2.31 7.45
N ALA A 222 -19.08 -1.45 6.57
CA ALA A 222 -19.55 -1.28 5.20
C ALA A 222 -19.44 -2.57 4.37
N PHE A 223 -18.31 -3.26 4.45
CA PHE A 223 -18.13 -4.55 3.78
C PHE A 223 -19.08 -5.63 4.30
N ARG A 224 -19.35 -5.65 5.61
CA ARG A 224 -20.31 -6.59 6.21
C ARG A 224 -21.73 -6.35 5.71
N VAL A 225 -22.19 -5.10 5.65
CA VAL A 225 -23.52 -4.75 5.08
C VAL A 225 -23.60 -5.23 3.62
N ALA A 226 -22.57 -4.97 2.82
CA ALA A 226 -22.53 -5.40 1.42
C ALA A 226 -22.56 -6.92 1.27
N ASP A 227 -21.84 -7.68 2.12
CA ASP A 227 -21.85 -9.15 2.10
C ASP A 227 -23.24 -9.72 2.39
N ILE A 228 -23.93 -9.18 3.39
CA ILE A 228 -25.28 -9.61 3.77
C ILE A 228 -26.27 -9.33 2.62
N ALA A 229 -26.17 -8.16 1.99
CA ALA A 229 -27.02 -7.79 0.87
C ALA A 229 -26.77 -8.67 -0.36
N ILE A 230 -25.51 -8.85 -0.76
CA ILE A 230 -25.11 -9.68 -1.92
C ILE A 230 -25.57 -11.15 -1.72
N ALA A 231 -25.58 -11.63 -0.48
CA ALA A 231 -26.08 -12.96 -0.14
C ALA A 231 -27.64 -13.08 -0.17
N GLY A 232 -28.35 -12.05 -0.60
CA GLY A 232 -29.82 -12.09 -0.75
C GLY A 232 -30.60 -12.05 0.57
N ARG A 233 -30.12 -11.32 1.56
CA ARG A 233 -30.74 -11.19 2.89
C ARG A 233 -31.17 -9.74 3.18
N PRO A 234 -32.28 -9.26 2.57
CA PRO A 234 -32.67 -7.85 2.63
C PRO A 234 -32.96 -7.35 4.05
N GLY A 235 -33.65 -8.12 4.88
CA GLY A 235 -33.96 -7.74 6.26
C GLY A 235 -32.69 -7.55 7.10
N ASP A 236 -31.79 -8.53 7.08
CA ASP A 236 -30.53 -8.48 7.82
C ASP A 236 -29.61 -7.36 7.31
N ALA A 237 -29.60 -7.13 6.00
CA ALA A 237 -28.79 -6.07 5.39
C ALA A 237 -29.26 -4.68 5.82
N LEU A 238 -30.60 -4.44 5.85
CA LEU A 238 -31.16 -3.17 6.32
C LEU A 238 -30.94 -2.95 7.82
N ILE A 239 -31.09 -3.99 8.63
CA ILE A 239 -30.78 -3.91 10.07
C ILE A 239 -29.31 -3.56 10.27
N SER A 240 -28.40 -4.26 9.57
CA SER A 240 -26.97 -4.00 9.65
C SER A 240 -26.60 -2.58 9.18
N LEU A 241 -27.24 -2.08 8.11
CA LEU A 241 -27.07 -0.72 7.62
C LEU A 241 -27.48 0.31 8.67
N ARG A 242 -28.68 0.16 9.26
CA ARG A 242 -29.22 1.10 10.26
C ARG A 242 -28.34 1.16 11.49
N ASN A 243 -27.95 0.01 12.02
CA ASN A 243 -27.00 -0.07 13.16
C ASN A 243 -25.67 0.62 12.86
N ALA A 244 -25.17 0.49 11.64
CA ALA A 244 -23.96 1.17 11.20
C ALA A 244 -24.12 2.69 11.19
N LEU A 245 -25.20 3.19 10.62
CA LEU A 245 -25.49 4.63 10.54
C LEU A 245 -25.77 5.24 11.94
N GLU A 246 -26.49 4.53 12.81
CA GLU A 246 -26.70 4.93 14.20
C GLU A 246 -25.39 5.00 15.00
N SER A 247 -24.41 4.15 14.65
CA SER A 247 -23.05 4.17 15.22
C SER A 247 -22.15 5.24 14.58
N GLY A 248 -22.68 6.08 13.69
CA GLY A 248 -21.95 7.18 13.07
C GLY A 248 -21.14 6.81 11.83
N ALA A 249 -21.42 5.67 11.19
CA ALA A 249 -20.73 5.29 9.96
C ALA A 249 -21.08 6.24 8.80
N ASP A 250 -20.05 6.67 8.06
CA ASP A 250 -20.19 7.55 6.91
C ASP A 250 -20.88 6.81 5.73
N PRO A 251 -21.88 7.41 5.07
CA PRO A 251 -22.52 6.88 3.88
C PRO A 251 -21.59 6.60 2.68
N VAL A 252 -20.54 7.39 2.48
CA VAL A 252 -19.66 7.28 1.30
C VAL A 252 -18.87 5.97 1.28
N PRO A 253 -18.19 5.52 2.35
CA PRO A 253 -17.57 4.20 2.42
C PRO A 253 -18.55 3.05 2.23
N MET A 254 -19.82 3.20 2.66
CA MET A 254 -20.86 2.19 2.42
C MET A 254 -21.05 1.92 0.93
N VAL A 255 -21.27 2.97 0.14
CA VAL A 255 -21.44 2.84 -1.31
C VAL A 255 -20.18 2.28 -1.96
N ALA A 256 -19.01 2.73 -1.52
CA ALA A 256 -17.72 2.27 -2.06
C ALA A 256 -17.50 0.75 -1.86
N ALA A 257 -17.91 0.20 -0.70
CA ALA A 257 -17.82 -1.24 -0.43
C ALA A 257 -18.70 -2.07 -1.39
N PHE A 258 -19.95 -1.64 -1.64
CA PHE A 258 -20.81 -2.27 -2.63
C PHE A 258 -20.24 -2.17 -4.04
N ALA A 259 -19.76 -1.00 -4.45
CA ALA A 259 -19.17 -0.78 -5.76
C ALA A 259 -17.94 -1.68 -5.99
N SER A 260 -17.09 -1.83 -4.99
CA SER A 260 -15.90 -2.69 -5.04
C SER A 260 -16.28 -4.15 -5.30
N LYS A 261 -17.21 -4.70 -4.51
CA LYS A 261 -17.64 -6.10 -4.62
C LYS A 261 -18.36 -6.39 -5.92
N LEU A 262 -19.36 -5.59 -6.30
CA LEU A 262 -20.13 -5.81 -7.53
C LEU A 262 -19.25 -5.66 -8.77
N ARG A 263 -18.21 -4.81 -8.74
CA ARG A 263 -17.25 -4.69 -9.83
C ARG A 263 -16.45 -5.98 -10.04
N VAL A 264 -16.01 -6.63 -8.97
CA VAL A 264 -15.31 -7.93 -9.08
C VAL A 264 -16.28 -8.98 -9.60
N MET A 265 -17.51 -9.06 -9.06
CA MET A 265 -18.55 -9.99 -9.52
C MET A 265 -18.83 -9.82 -11.03
N ALA A 266 -18.98 -8.58 -11.52
CA ALA A 266 -19.21 -8.30 -12.94
C ALA A 266 -18.03 -8.75 -13.82
N ARG A 267 -16.80 -8.59 -13.34
CA ARG A 267 -15.60 -8.98 -14.09
C ARG A 267 -15.38 -10.49 -14.17
N VAL A 268 -15.89 -11.24 -13.21
CA VAL A 268 -15.74 -12.71 -13.19
C VAL A 268 -16.97 -13.44 -13.72
N MET A 269 -18.09 -12.74 -13.90
CA MET A 269 -19.32 -13.32 -14.44
C MET A 269 -19.08 -13.86 -15.85
N GLY A 270 -19.34 -15.14 -16.04
CA GLY A 270 -19.13 -15.84 -17.33
C GLY A 270 -17.67 -16.22 -17.65
N ASP A 271 -16.69 -15.73 -16.90
CA ASP A 271 -15.28 -16.09 -17.12
C ASP A 271 -14.93 -17.40 -16.41
N ARG A 272 -14.34 -18.35 -17.15
CA ARG A 272 -13.99 -19.70 -16.66
C ARG A 272 -12.51 -19.90 -16.37
N ARG A 273 -11.67 -18.87 -16.61
CA ARG A 273 -10.23 -18.93 -16.27
C ARG A 273 -10.03 -19.13 -14.78
N SER A 274 -8.90 -19.68 -14.37
CA SER A 274 -8.57 -19.84 -12.95
C SER A 274 -8.46 -18.48 -12.25
N SER A 275 -8.64 -18.46 -10.94
CA SER A 275 -8.55 -17.23 -10.15
C SER A 275 -7.15 -16.61 -10.20
N GLY A 276 -6.09 -17.45 -10.31
CA GLY A 276 -4.72 -16.98 -10.48
C GLY A 276 -4.48 -16.29 -11.82
N GLU A 277 -5.02 -16.82 -12.92
CA GLU A 277 -4.91 -16.22 -14.26
C GLU A 277 -5.66 -14.90 -14.36
N LEU A 278 -6.80 -14.78 -13.67
CA LEU A 278 -7.62 -13.57 -13.67
C LEU A 278 -7.07 -12.48 -12.77
N ALA A 279 -6.37 -12.81 -11.71
CA ALA A 279 -5.92 -11.86 -10.69
C ALA A 279 -5.18 -10.65 -11.27
N GLY A 280 -4.21 -10.90 -12.17
CA GLY A 280 -3.47 -9.83 -12.85
C GLY A 280 -4.30 -9.02 -13.83
N ALA A 281 -5.25 -9.66 -14.51
CA ALA A 281 -6.07 -9.01 -15.54
C ALA A 281 -7.14 -8.08 -14.96
N ILE A 282 -7.70 -8.43 -13.80
CA ILE A 282 -8.79 -7.66 -13.18
C ILE A 282 -8.36 -6.86 -11.94
N GLY A 283 -7.10 -7.01 -11.50
CA GLY A 283 -6.57 -6.29 -10.35
C GLY A 283 -7.22 -6.67 -9.02
N ALA A 284 -7.67 -7.93 -8.90
CA ALA A 284 -8.24 -8.47 -7.67
C ALA A 284 -7.45 -9.70 -7.19
N ALA A 285 -7.39 -9.90 -5.87
CA ALA A 285 -6.73 -11.06 -5.30
C ALA A 285 -7.44 -12.38 -5.69
N PRO A 286 -6.74 -13.52 -5.85
CA PRO A 286 -7.36 -14.80 -6.17
C PRO A 286 -8.52 -15.16 -5.25
N TRP A 287 -8.38 -14.94 -3.94
CA TRP A 287 -9.44 -15.22 -2.97
C TRP A 287 -10.69 -14.32 -3.14
N GLN A 288 -10.53 -13.08 -3.61
CA GLN A 288 -11.65 -12.17 -3.94
C GLN A 288 -12.41 -12.69 -5.17
N ILE A 289 -11.69 -13.21 -6.16
CA ILE A 289 -12.27 -13.81 -7.36
C ILE A 289 -13.06 -15.07 -6.99
N ASP A 290 -12.49 -15.97 -6.17
CA ASP A 290 -13.17 -17.17 -5.68
C ASP A 290 -14.40 -16.82 -4.85
N ARG A 291 -14.32 -15.78 -4.04
CA ARG A 291 -15.48 -15.27 -3.29
C ARG A 291 -16.54 -14.72 -4.22
N ALA A 292 -16.18 -13.83 -5.16
CA ALA A 292 -17.12 -13.26 -6.11
C ALA A 292 -17.83 -14.33 -6.95
N ARG A 293 -17.15 -15.43 -7.31
CA ARG A 293 -17.78 -16.57 -8.00
C ARG A 293 -18.81 -17.27 -7.11
N ARG A 294 -18.54 -17.44 -5.84
CA ARG A 294 -19.55 -17.98 -4.89
C ARG A 294 -20.72 -17.04 -4.71
N ASP A 295 -20.43 -15.75 -4.58
CA ASP A 295 -21.43 -14.69 -4.37
C ASP A 295 -22.34 -14.51 -5.61
N LEU A 296 -21.88 -14.92 -6.82
CA LEU A 296 -22.70 -14.92 -8.03
C LEU A 296 -23.82 -15.96 -8.04
N SER A 297 -23.87 -16.87 -7.06
CA SER A 297 -24.97 -17.82 -6.94
C SER A 297 -26.31 -17.08 -6.75
N GLY A 298 -27.26 -17.33 -7.64
CA GLY A 298 -28.56 -16.67 -7.65
C GLY A 298 -28.61 -15.35 -8.42
N TRP A 299 -27.48 -14.84 -8.90
CA TRP A 299 -27.43 -13.59 -9.68
C TRP A 299 -27.59 -13.85 -11.17
N SER A 300 -28.45 -13.06 -11.82
CA SER A 300 -28.49 -12.95 -13.28
C SER A 300 -27.63 -11.76 -13.76
N GLU A 301 -27.24 -11.78 -15.04
CA GLU A 301 -26.50 -10.66 -15.64
C GLU A 301 -27.30 -9.37 -15.57
N GLY A 302 -28.59 -9.40 -15.88
CA GLY A 302 -29.49 -8.27 -15.78
C GLY A 302 -29.65 -7.74 -14.36
N GLY A 303 -29.76 -8.64 -13.37
CA GLY A 303 -29.85 -8.27 -11.96
C GLY A 303 -28.55 -7.61 -11.45
N LEU A 304 -27.39 -8.14 -11.84
CA LEU A 304 -26.12 -7.53 -11.49
C LEU A 304 -25.95 -6.15 -12.13
N ALA A 305 -26.36 -5.97 -13.38
CA ALA A 305 -26.36 -4.67 -14.04
C ALA A 305 -27.27 -3.66 -13.31
N ALA A 306 -28.49 -4.08 -12.94
CA ALA A 306 -29.43 -3.22 -12.19
C ALA A 306 -28.84 -2.82 -10.80
N ALA A 307 -28.22 -3.75 -10.09
CA ALA A 307 -27.54 -3.48 -8.82
C ALA A 307 -26.39 -2.46 -8.99
N ILE A 308 -25.58 -2.59 -10.01
CA ILE A 308 -24.49 -1.63 -10.31
C ILE A 308 -25.06 -0.22 -10.60
N VAL A 309 -26.15 -0.12 -11.35
CA VAL A 309 -26.82 1.15 -11.61
C VAL A 309 -27.37 1.76 -10.31
N ALA A 310 -27.97 0.95 -9.43
CA ALA A 310 -28.45 1.42 -8.15
C ALA A 310 -27.33 1.95 -7.25
N VAL A 311 -26.17 1.28 -7.24
CA VAL A 311 -24.97 1.73 -6.51
C VAL A 311 -24.43 3.03 -7.07
N ALA A 312 -24.36 3.18 -8.41
CA ALA A 312 -23.93 4.41 -9.04
C ALA A 312 -24.86 5.59 -8.73
N ALA A 313 -26.17 5.36 -8.70
CA ALA A 313 -27.15 6.37 -8.30
C ALA A 313 -27.00 6.77 -6.82
N ALA A 314 -26.77 5.79 -5.92
CA ALA A 314 -26.53 6.06 -4.52
C ALA A 314 -25.24 6.86 -4.30
N ASP A 315 -24.16 6.61 -5.05
CA ASP A 315 -22.90 7.37 -4.97
C ASP A 315 -23.12 8.87 -5.21
N GLY A 316 -23.87 9.23 -6.25
CA GLY A 316 -24.23 10.63 -6.50
C GLY A 316 -25.08 11.22 -5.36
N ASN A 317 -26.01 10.44 -4.84
CA ASN A 317 -26.94 10.90 -3.79
C ASN A 317 -26.22 11.15 -2.45
N VAL A 318 -25.34 10.26 -2.00
CA VAL A 318 -24.59 10.44 -0.73
C VAL A 318 -23.55 11.56 -0.82
N LYS A 319 -23.13 11.95 -2.02
CA LYS A 319 -22.22 13.08 -2.29
C LYS A 319 -22.95 14.43 -2.46
N GLY A 320 -24.23 14.49 -2.16
CA GLY A 320 -24.99 15.75 -2.12
C GLY A 320 -26.03 15.98 -3.22
N ALA A 321 -26.29 14.98 -4.10
CA ALA A 321 -27.33 15.11 -5.14
C ALA A 321 -28.76 14.99 -4.56
N THR A 322 -28.92 14.53 -3.32
CA THR A 322 -30.23 14.41 -2.64
C THR A 322 -30.21 14.98 -1.23
N ARG A 323 -31.40 15.27 -0.69
CA ARG A 323 -31.55 15.72 0.70
C ARG A 323 -31.59 14.59 1.72
N ASP A 324 -31.76 13.35 1.27
CA ASP A 324 -31.84 12.16 2.14
C ASP A 324 -30.88 11.08 1.68
N PRO A 325 -29.63 11.12 2.16
CA PRO A 325 -28.62 10.10 1.84
C PRO A 325 -28.95 8.74 2.47
N VAL A 326 -29.66 8.69 3.60
CA VAL A 326 -30.02 7.43 4.27
C VAL A 326 -31.01 6.65 3.43
N TYR A 327 -32.04 7.31 2.92
CA TYR A 327 -33.01 6.69 2.02
C TYR A 327 -32.34 6.17 0.75
N ALA A 328 -31.38 6.92 0.19
CA ALA A 328 -30.64 6.46 -0.98
C ALA A 328 -29.86 5.17 -0.72
N LEU A 329 -29.23 5.05 0.47
CA LEU A 329 -28.56 3.83 0.89
C LEU A 329 -29.52 2.66 1.11
N GLU A 330 -30.64 2.87 1.83
CA GLU A 330 -31.66 1.83 2.06
C GLU A 330 -32.21 1.28 0.74
N ARG A 331 -32.49 2.17 -0.21
CA ARG A 331 -32.94 1.77 -1.56
C ARG A 331 -31.88 0.96 -2.29
N MET A 332 -30.63 1.40 -2.27
CA MET A 332 -29.50 0.67 -2.88
C MET A 332 -29.37 -0.72 -2.26
N VAL A 333 -29.34 -0.81 -0.93
CA VAL A 333 -29.21 -2.09 -0.21
C VAL A 333 -30.36 -3.01 -0.55
N ASN A 334 -31.59 -2.50 -0.64
CA ASN A 334 -32.75 -3.29 -0.99
C ASN A 334 -32.67 -3.86 -2.42
N VAL A 335 -32.25 -3.05 -3.41
CA VAL A 335 -32.07 -3.51 -4.79
C VAL A 335 -30.99 -4.60 -4.84
N VAL A 336 -29.85 -4.41 -4.19
CA VAL A 336 -28.78 -5.41 -4.17
C VAL A 336 -29.23 -6.68 -3.48
N ALA A 337 -29.90 -6.59 -2.32
CA ALA A 337 -30.33 -7.74 -1.54
C ALA A 337 -31.47 -8.54 -2.19
N ASN A 338 -32.11 -7.99 -3.20
CA ASN A 338 -33.09 -8.71 -4.03
C ASN A 338 -32.50 -9.10 -5.41
N TYR A 339 -31.16 -9.23 -5.51
CA TYR A 339 -30.47 -9.63 -6.75
C TYR A 339 -30.75 -8.70 -7.96
N GLY A 340 -30.96 -7.42 -7.72
CA GLY A 340 -31.31 -6.44 -8.76
C GLY A 340 -32.77 -6.50 -9.22
N LEU A 341 -33.60 -7.31 -8.59
CA LEU A 341 -35.04 -7.36 -8.84
C LEU A 341 -35.71 -6.25 -8.02
N THR A 342 -36.48 -5.38 -8.68
CA THR A 342 -37.26 -4.30 -8.04
C THR A 342 -38.72 -4.67 -7.95
#